data_e5f3600e1a92ba457c887b3e140967cb
#
_entry.id   e5f3600e1a92ba457c887b3e140967cb
#
_cell.length_a   1.000
_cell.length_b   1.000
_cell.length_c   1.000
_cell.angle_alpha   90.00
_cell.angle_beta   90.00
_cell.angle_gamma   90.00
#
_symmetry.space_group_name_H-M   'P 1'
#
loop_
_entity.id
_entity.type
_entity.pdbx_description
1 polymer ?
#
loop_
_entity_poly.entity_id
_entity_poly.type
_entity_poly.pdbx_seq_one_letter_code
_entity_poly.pdbx_strand_id
1 'polypeptide(L)'
;MVILTSSEQLKVYDQLVRATLTGAEDQLVSLFRVLNFEDIPLSREEMKRFLSSLVDAYGPALTQGALDWYQELRPSYKTAYTPKALIPADSVERIDRLSRYAAGLGRDNPGRAIRVVAGAIGREIQTGARRSILRAADLDPSAPRFARVPVGKTCAFCTLLASRGWVYHSKDLAGGAGHEYHDSCDCRIVPDWEHKALPGYHPDDMYAAYLSARRAAVKDGVKAPSGRIITAYMRDGHPEMFSDGQGVDRPSRALRSRRLEKLAASREKENSNEQEG
;
A
#
# COMPACT_ATOMS: atom_id res chain seq x y z
N MET A 1 17.84 1.55 31.54
CA MET A 1 16.83 1.57 30.46
C MET A 1 17.57 2.05 29.21
N VAL A 2 17.67 1.21 28.20
CA VAL A 2 18.32 1.61 26.91
C VAL A 2 17.31 2.45 26.15
N ILE A 3 17.66 3.69 25.84
CA ILE A 3 16.84 4.58 24.98
C ILE A 3 17.19 4.24 23.53
N LEU A 4 16.25 3.65 22.81
CA LEU A 4 16.39 3.35 21.37
C LEU A 4 16.31 4.64 20.53
N THR A 5 17.08 4.69 19.46
CA THR A 5 16.93 5.76 18.45
C THR A 5 15.63 5.56 17.63
N SER A 6 15.12 6.59 17.01
CA SER A 6 13.92 6.51 16.14
C SER A 6 14.06 5.44 15.04
N SER A 7 15.27 5.22 14.53
CA SER A 7 15.55 4.17 13.54
C SER A 7 15.46 2.76 14.12
N GLU A 8 15.92 2.57 15.36
CA GLU A 8 15.82 1.28 16.05
C GLU A 8 14.37 0.97 16.44
N GLN A 9 13.64 1.97 16.91
CA GLN A 9 12.21 1.85 17.22
C GLN A 9 11.40 1.51 15.95
N LEU A 10 11.71 2.10 14.80
CA LEU A 10 11.09 1.75 13.53
C LEU A 10 11.40 0.29 13.13
N LYS A 11 12.62 -0.19 13.35
CA LYS A 11 12.98 -1.59 13.08
C LYS A 11 12.18 -2.56 13.96
N VAL A 12 12.01 -2.25 15.24
CA VAL A 12 11.20 -3.07 16.17
C VAL A 12 9.75 -3.11 15.71
N TYR A 13 9.16 -1.97 15.36
CA TYR A 13 7.81 -1.93 14.82
C TYR A 13 7.68 -2.69 13.48
N ASP A 14 8.67 -2.58 12.59
CA ASP A 14 8.67 -3.34 11.34
C ASP A 14 8.76 -4.85 11.56
N GLN A 15 9.54 -5.30 12.54
CA GLN A 15 9.60 -6.70 12.94
C GLN A 15 8.24 -7.21 13.45
N LEU A 16 7.53 -6.42 14.26
CA LEU A 16 6.18 -6.75 14.70
C LEU A 16 5.23 -6.90 13.50
N VAL A 17 5.25 -5.95 12.57
CA VAL A 17 4.42 -6.03 11.34
C VAL A 17 4.74 -7.29 10.55
N ARG A 18 6.02 -7.58 10.30
CA ARG A 18 6.45 -8.77 9.55
C ARG A 18 6.03 -10.06 10.22
N ALA A 19 6.26 -10.20 11.52
CA ALA A 19 5.86 -11.39 12.28
C ALA A 19 4.35 -11.62 12.23
N THR A 20 3.56 -10.54 12.39
CA THR A 20 2.10 -10.59 12.29
C THR A 20 1.65 -11.07 10.90
N LEU A 21 2.22 -10.52 9.85
CA LEU A 21 1.84 -10.89 8.47
C LEU A 21 2.28 -12.32 8.13
N THR A 22 3.48 -12.74 8.54
CA THR A 22 3.95 -14.12 8.32
C THR A 22 3.04 -15.12 9.03
N GLY A 23 2.64 -14.87 10.28
CA GLY A 23 1.71 -15.75 10.99
C GLY A 23 0.34 -15.84 10.31
N ALA A 24 -0.17 -14.74 9.75
CA ALA A 24 -1.42 -14.75 8.99
C ALA A 24 -1.26 -15.49 7.64
N GLU A 25 -0.14 -15.33 6.95
CA GLU A 25 0.17 -16.03 5.70
C GLU A 25 0.30 -17.55 5.89
N ASP A 26 0.94 -18.01 6.96
CA ASP A 26 1.06 -19.43 7.28
C ASP A 26 -0.31 -20.08 7.50
N GLN A 27 -1.21 -19.38 8.19
CA GLN A 27 -2.59 -19.85 8.37
C GLN A 27 -3.37 -19.85 7.05
N LEU A 28 -3.15 -18.83 6.18
CA LEU A 28 -3.76 -18.79 4.86
C LEU A 28 -3.29 -19.93 3.96
N VAL A 29 -2.01 -20.29 3.99
CA VAL A 29 -1.48 -21.47 3.27
C VAL A 29 -2.18 -22.74 3.74
N SER A 30 -2.42 -22.88 5.04
CA SER A 30 -3.13 -24.03 5.61
C SER A 30 -4.57 -24.11 5.12
N LEU A 31 -5.28 -22.99 5.06
CA LEU A 31 -6.64 -22.93 4.47
C LEU A 31 -6.63 -23.39 3.00
N PHE A 32 -5.73 -22.84 2.18
CA PHE A 32 -5.69 -23.14 0.74
C PHE A 32 -5.38 -24.61 0.41
N ARG A 33 -4.79 -25.36 1.33
CA ARG A 33 -4.55 -26.79 1.18
C ARG A 33 -5.82 -27.64 1.32
N VAL A 34 -6.85 -27.11 2.01
CA VAL A 34 -8.10 -27.88 2.31
C VAL A 34 -9.30 -27.35 1.53
N LEU A 35 -9.20 -26.16 0.91
CA LEU A 35 -10.28 -25.61 0.11
C LEU A 35 -10.56 -26.46 -1.14
N ASN A 36 -11.83 -26.78 -1.35
CA ASN A 36 -12.29 -27.44 -2.58
C ASN A 36 -12.78 -26.40 -3.59
N PHE A 37 -11.90 -25.97 -4.48
CA PHE A 37 -12.22 -24.96 -5.49
C PHE A 37 -13.16 -25.43 -6.61
N GLU A 38 -13.51 -26.72 -6.68
CA GLU A 38 -14.58 -27.20 -7.58
C GLU A 38 -15.96 -26.77 -7.07
N ASP A 39 -16.13 -26.65 -5.75
CA ASP A 39 -17.32 -26.07 -5.12
C ASP A 39 -17.05 -24.58 -4.80
N ILE A 40 -17.23 -23.71 -5.80
CA ILE A 40 -16.98 -22.27 -5.66
C ILE A 40 -17.84 -21.62 -4.57
N PRO A 41 -19.16 -21.88 -4.46
CA PRO A 41 -19.99 -21.34 -3.38
C PRO A 41 -19.46 -21.68 -1.98
N LEU A 42 -19.13 -22.94 -1.73
CA LEU A 42 -18.59 -23.39 -0.46
C LEU A 42 -17.23 -22.77 -0.16
N SER A 43 -16.31 -22.84 -1.11
CA SER A 43 -14.97 -22.23 -0.97
C SER A 43 -15.03 -20.73 -0.70
N ARG A 44 -15.97 -20.01 -1.31
CA ARG A 44 -16.20 -18.59 -1.04
C ARG A 44 -16.60 -18.34 0.41
N GLU A 45 -17.57 -19.07 0.93
CA GLU A 45 -18.08 -18.91 2.30
C GLU A 45 -17.04 -19.34 3.35
N GLU A 46 -16.31 -20.41 3.11
CA GLU A 46 -15.21 -20.85 3.97
C GLU A 46 -14.09 -19.80 4.00
N MET A 47 -13.68 -19.32 2.83
CA MET A 47 -12.67 -18.27 2.70
C MET A 47 -13.10 -16.99 3.40
N LYS A 48 -14.34 -16.52 3.19
CA LYS A 48 -14.89 -15.33 3.83
C LYS A 48 -14.82 -15.42 5.36
N ARG A 49 -15.27 -16.51 5.94
CA ARG A 49 -15.23 -16.74 7.39
C ARG A 49 -13.80 -16.74 7.92
N PHE A 50 -12.92 -17.46 7.24
CA PHE A 50 -11.54 -17.58 7.67
C PHE A 50 -10.78 -16.26 7.54
N LEU A 51 -10.92 -15.53 6.43
CA LEU A 51 -10.27 -14.24 6.23
C LEU A 51 -10.75 -13.20 7.25
N SER A 52 -12.05 -13.21 7.60
CA SER A 52 -12.56 -12.37 8.68
C SER A 52 -11.89 -12.70 10.00
N SER A 53 -11.80 -14.00 10.36
CA SER A 53 -11.14 -14.41 11.61
C SER A 53 -9.66 -14.05 11.66
N LEU A 54 -8.94 -14.05 10.53
CA LEU A 54 -7.55 -13.56 10.48
C LEU A 54 -7.46 -12.06 10.79
N VAL A 55 -8.33 -11.24 10.21
CA VAL A 55 -8.34 -9.79 10.49
C VAL A 55 -8.69 -9.52 11.94
N ASP A 56 -9.65 -10.25 12.51
CA ASP A 56 -10.07 -10.10 13.90
C ASP A 56 -8.98 -10.57 14.89
N ALA A 57 -8.22 -11.60 14.54
CA ALA A 57 -7.14 -12.11 15.39
C ALA A 57 -5.88 -11.22 15.36
N TYR A 58 -5.47 -10.79 14.18
CA TYR A 58 -4.19 -10.10 13.98
C TYR A 58 -4.30 -8.57 13.95
N GLY A 59 -5.42 -8.03 13.48
CA GLY A 59 -5.60 -6.59 13.29
C GLY A 59 -5.55 -5.78 14.58
N PRO A 60 -6.32 -6.16 15.64
CA PRO A 60 -6.31 -5.44 16.91
C PRO A 60 -4.94 -5.47 17.60
N ALA A 61 -4.26 -6.62 17.62
CA ALA A 61 -2.94 -6.76 18.23
C ALA A 61 -1.90 -5.87 17.52
N LEU A 62 -1.89 -5.86 16.19
CA LEU A 62 -1.01 -4.98 15.42
C LEU A 62 -1.36 -3.50 15.61
N THR A 63 -2.64 -3.17 15.74
CA THR A 63 -3.10 -1.80 16.00
C THR A 63 -2.62 -1.31 17.36
N GLN A 64 -2.72 -2.15 18.40
CA GLN A 64 -2.21 -1.80 19.73
C GLN A 64 -0.69 -1.60 19.70
N GLY A 65 0.07 -2.52 19.11
CA GLY A 65 1.52 -2.38 18.98
C GLY A 65 1.95 -1.13 18.20
N ALA A 66 1.15 -0.71 17.22
CA ALA A 66 1.39 0.54 16.49
C ALA A 66 1.18 1.78 17.37
N LEU A 67 0.18 1.76 18.26
CA LEU A 67 -0.07 2.86 19.19
C LEU A 67 0.95 2.92 20.33
N ASP A 68 1.40 1.76 20.83
CA ASP A 68 2.48 1.67 21.79
C ASP A 68 3.77 2.26 21.20
N TRP A 69 4.10 1.86 19.96
CA TRP A 69 5.22 2.43 19.24
C TRP A 69 5.08 3.95 19.01
N TYR A 70 3.87 4.46 18.70
CA TYR A 70 3.62 5.90 18.60
C TYR A 70 3.94 6.62 19.91
N GLN A 71 3.54 6.05 21.04
CA GLN A 71 3.83 6.60 22.37
C GLN A 71 5.32 6.58 22.70
N GLU A 72 6.04 5.52 22.32
CA GLU A 72 7.49 5.43 22.52
C GLU A 72 8.28 6.47 21.71
N LEU A 73 7.81 6.81 20.50
CA LEU A 73 8.40 7.85 19.68
C LEU A 73 8.12 9.26 20.21
N ARG A 74 7.02 9.41 20.93
CA ARG A 74 6.52 10.72 21.37
C ARG A 74 7.42 11.28 22.47
N PRO A 75 7.96 12.52 22.29
CA PRO A 75 8.82 13.11 23.32
C PRO A 75 8.09 13.30 24.64
N SER A 76 8.71 12.88 25.76
CA SER A 76 8.11 12.92 27.09
C SER A 76 7.82 14.33 27.62
N TYR A 77 8.51 15.35 27.09
CA TYR A 77 8.29 16.76 27.45
C TYR A 77 7.06 17.40 26.76
N LYS A 78 6.41 16.69 25.84
CA LYS A 78 5.18 17.17 25.20
C LYS A 78 3.96 16.96 26.10
N THR A 79 2.93 17.76 25.88
CA THR A 79 1.65 17.62 26.61
C THR A 79 1.13 16.19 26.59
N ALA A 80 0.67 15.66 27.71
CA ALA A 80 0.17 14.31 27.82
C ALA A 80 -0.94 14.03 26.79
N TYR A 81 -0.81 12.92 26.07
CA TYR A 81 -1.78 12.46 25.07
C TYR A 81 -1.79 10.95 25.01
N THR A 82 -2.95 10.34 24.96
CA THR A 82 -3.13 8.90 24.80
C THR A 82 -3.89 8.63 23.51
N PRO A 83 -3.26 8.07 22.48
CA PRO A 83 -3.92 7.75 21.23
C PRO A 83 -4.94 6.62 21.40
N LYS A 84 -5.99 6.63 20.58
CA LYS A 84 -7.04 5.60 20.61
C LYS A 84 -7.03 4.81 19.32
N ALA A 85 -7.23 3.50 19.45
CA ALA A 85 -7.36 2.59 18.32
C ALA A 85 -8.57 2.97 17.44
N LEU A 86 -8.38 2.84 16.13
CA LEU A 86 -9.44 2.96 15.15
C LEU A 86 -9.66 1.59 14.52
N ILE A 87 -10.85 1.03 14.73
CA ILE A 87 -11.25 -0.25 14.15
C ILE A 87 -11.93 0.03 12.81
N PRO A 88 -11.40 -0.47 11.67
CA PRO A 88 -12.02 -0.25 10.37
C PRO A 88 -13.35 -1.01 10.25
N ALA A 89 -14.45 -0.31 9.99
CA ALA A 89 -15.77 -0.93 9.81
C ALA A 89 -15.98 -1.52 8.40
N ASP A 90 -15.18 -1.10 7.41
CA ASP A 90 -15.34 -1.42 6.00
C ASP A 90 -14.62 -2.70 5.54
N SER A 91 -14.00 -3.43 6.48
CA SER A 91 -13.25 -4.69 6.18
C SER A 91 -14.18 -5.80 5.66
N VAL A 92 -15.40 -5.92 6.20
CA VAL A 92 -16.35 -7.00 5.86
C VAL A 92 -16.69 -7.03 4.38
N GLU A 93 -17.02 -5.88 3.79
CA GLU A 93 -17.36 -5.80 2.37
C GLU A 93 -16.14 -6.09 1.47
N ARG A 94 -14.95 -5.65 1.90
CA ARG A 94 -13.72 -5.92 1.14
C ARG A 94 -13.36 -7.39 1.18
N ILE A 95 -13.51 -8.04 2.33
CA ILE A 95 -13.28 -9.49 2.48
C ILE A 95 -14.30 -10.27 1.64
N ASP A 96 -15.57 -9.89 1.62
CA ASP A 96 -16.57 -10.57 0.79
C ASP A 96 -16.23 -10.47 -0.71
N ARG A 97 -15.84 -9.29 -1.19
CA ARG A 97 -15.41 -9.12 -2.58
C ARG A 97 -14.16 -9.93 -2.90
N LEU A 98 -13.18 -9.95 -1.99
CA LEU A 98 -11.95 -10.72 -2.13
C LEU A 98 -12.24 -12.21 -2.20
N SER A 99 -13.07 -12.75 -1.30
CA SER A 99 -13.43 -14.17 -1.25
C SER A 99 -14.15 -14.62 -2.52
N ARG A 100 -15.05 -13.79 -3.05
CA ARG A 100 -15.74 -14.04 -4.32
C ARG A 100 -14.77 -14.11 -5.50
N TYR A 101 -13.86 -13.16 -5.60
CA TYR A 101 -12.86 -13.12 -6.67
C TYR A 101 -11.88 -14.29 -6.56
N ALA A 102 -11.39 -14.56 -5.35
CA ALA A 102 -10.36 -15.55 -5.12
C ALA A 102 -10.88 -17.00 -5.23
N ALA A 103 -12.14 -17.27 -4.90
CA ALA A 103 -12.76 -18.59 -5.10
C ALA A 103 -12.81 -18.96 -6.59
N GLY A 104 -13.24 -18.03 -7.46
CA GLY A 104 -13.20 -18.25 -8.91
C GLY A 104 -11.79 -18.40 -9.46
N LEU A 105 -10.86 -17.54 -9.01
CA LEU A 105 -9.46 -17.61 -9.44
C LEU A 105 -8.78 -18.90 -8.93
N GLY A 106 -9.16 -19.39 -7.75
CA GLY A 106 -8.59 -20.60 -7.13
C GLY A 106 -8.82 -21.85 -7.94
N ARG A 107 -9.98 -21.98 -8.59
CA ARG A 107 -10.27 -23.09 -9.51
C ARG A 107 -9.30 -23.11 -10.70
N ASP A 108 -9.01 -21.95 -11.29
CA ASP A 108 -8.19 -21.86 -12.49
C ASP A 108 -6.69 -21.79 -12.16
N ASN A 109 -6.32 -21.13 -11.06
CA ASN A 109 -4.93 -20.93 -10.65
C ASN A 109 -4.80 -20.70 -9.14
N PRO A 110 -4.76 -21.79 -8.33
CA PRO A 110 -4.65 -21.69 -6.86
C PRO A 110 -3.43 -20.89 -6.38
N GLY A 111 -2.29 -21.04 -7.06
CA GLY A 111 -1.05 -20.33 -6.72
C GLY A 111 -1.14 -18.82 -6.95
N ARG A 112 -1.95 -18.36 -7.91
CA ARG A 112 -2.23 -16.93 -8.08
C ARG A 112 -3.26 -16.47 -7.06
N ALA A 113 -4.28 -17.25 -6.79
CA ALA A 113 -5.31 -16.93 -5.82
C ALA A 113 -4.72 -16.67 -4.43
N ILE A 114 -3.85 -17.57 -3.92
CA ILE A 114 -3.22 -17.39 -2.61
C ILE A 114 -2.37 -16.12 -2.54
N ARG A 115 -1.62 -15.78 -3.59
CA ARG A 115 -0.82 -14.54 -3.61
C ARG A 115 -1.68 -13.28 -3.58
N VAL A 116 -2.80 -13.29 -4.30
CA VAL A 116 -3.76 -12.16 -4.29
C VAL A 116 -4.39 -12.02 -2.92
N VAL A 117 -4.82 -13.13 -2.32
CA VAL A 117 -5.44 -13.11 -0.99
C VAL A 117 -4.44 -12.70 0.09
N ALA A 118 -3.21 -13.21 0.08
CA ALA A 118 -2.17 -12.83 1.03
C ALA A 118 -1.88 -11.32 0.99
N GLY A 119 -1.73 -10.74 -0.20
CA GLY A 119 -1.52 -9.29 -0.34
C GLY A 119 -2.68 -8.45 0.15
N ALA A 120 -3.91 -8.86 -0.18
CA ALA A 120 -5.12 -8.14 0.23
C ALA A 120 -5.38 -8.25 1.73
N ILE A 121 -5.27 -9.46 2.32
CA ILE A 121 -5.49 -9.67 3.74
C ILE A 121 -4.42 -9.00 4.59
N GLY A 122 -3.16 -9.00 4.14
CA GLY A 122 -2.08 -8.27 4.77
C GLY A 122 -2.34 -6.76 4.81
N ARG A 123 -2.96 -6.20 3.77
CA ARG A 123 -3.44 -4.81 3.77
C ARG A 123 -4.54 -4.60 4.81
N GLU A 124 -5.54 -5.49 4.87
CA GLU A 124 -6.65 -5.37 5.83
C GLU A 124 -6.16 -5.42 7.27
N ILE A 125 -5.29 -6.36 7.62
CA ILE A 125 -4.69 -6.49 8.95
C ILE A 125 -3.95 -5.20 9.35
N GLN A 126 -3.21 -4.57 8.42
CA GLN A 126 -2.47 -3.34 8.70
C GLN A 126 -3.34 -2.07 8.70
N THR A 127 -4.55 -2.12 8.17
CA THR A 127 -5.39 -0.92 7.98
C THR A 127 -5.73 -0.24 9.31
N GLY A 128 -6.07 -1.01 10.34
CA GLY A 128 -6.34 -0.49 11.69
C GLY A 128 -5.14 0.24 12.27
N ALA A 129 -3.96 -0.38 12.23
CA ALA A 129 -2.72 0.19 12.72
C ALA A 129 -2.36 1.50 12.01
N ARG A 130 -2.38 1.51 10.68
CA ARG A 130 -2.07 2.69 9.87
C ARG A 130 -3.02 3.84 10.11
N ARG A 131 -4.34 3.57 10.11
CA ARG A 131 -5.35 4.60 10.37
C ARG A 131 -5.31 5.12 11.81
N SER A 132 -4.93 4.26 12.77
CA SER A 132 -4.77 4.68 14.16
C SER A 132 -3.59 5.61 14.37
N ILE A 133 -2.43 5.34 13.73
CA ILE A 133 -1.28 6.26 13.76
C ILE A 133 -1.64 7.60 13.12
N LEU A 134 -2.28 7.59 11.94
CA LEU A 134 -2.70 8.83 11.26
C LEU A 134 -3.65 9.66 12.14
N ARG A 135 -4.65 9.00 12.75
CA ARG A 135 -5.58 9.66 13.66
C ARG A 135 -4.88 10.16 14.92
N ALA A 136 -3.93 9.38 15.45
CA ALA A 136 -3.15 9.81 16.61
C ALA A 136 -2.36 11.08 16.29
N ALA A 137 -1.69 11.14 15.16
CA ALA A 137 -0.94 12.32 14.74
C ALA A 137 -1.84 13.55 14.49
N ASP A 138 -3.03 13.35 13.92
CA ASP A 138 -4.01 14.42 13.67
C ASP A 138 -4.62 15.01 14.95
N LEU A 139 -4.81 14.17 15.98
CA LEU A 139 -5.42 14.58 17.25
C LEU A 139 -4.41 14.90 18.36
N ASP A 140 -3.12 14.66 18.17
CA ASP A 140 -2.09 14.96 19.14
C ASP A 140 -1.93 16.49 19.29
N PRO A 141 -2.12 17.05 20.50
CA PRO A 141 -1.96 18.49 20.74
C PRO A 141 -0.55 19.02 20.40
N SER A 142 0.45 18.14 20.34
CA SER A 142 1.82 18.49 19.96
C SER A 142 2.06 18.51 18.46
N ALA A 143 1.02 18.21 17.65
CA ALA A 143 0.95 18.34 16.20
C ALA A 143 2.18 17.79 15.46
N PRO A 144 2.51 16.50 15.57
CA PRO A 144 3.61 15.92 14.82
C PRO A 144 3.32 15.99 13.31
N ARG A 145 4.36 16.13 12.53
CA ARG A 145 4.28 15.79 11.11
C ARG A 145 4.45 14.28 10.95
N PHE A 146 4.11 13.76 9.79
CA PHE A 146 4.41 12.37 9.49
C PHE A 146 4.91 12.20 8.06
N ALA A 147 5.65 11.12 7.85
CA ALA A 147 6.10 10.70 6.53
C ALA A 147 5.61 9.27 6.24
N ARG A 148 5.55 8.95 4.95
CA ARG A 148 5.44 7.56 4.50
C ARG A 148 6.84 7.04 4.26
N VAL A 149 7.31 6.17 5.13
CA VAL A 149 8.67 5.63 5.10
C VAL A 149 8.62 4.20 4.55
N PRO A 150 9.20 3.93 3.39
CA PRO A 150 9.35 2.56 2.88
C PRO A 150 10.30 1.76 3.73
N VAL A 151 10.02 0.46 3.88
CA VAL A 151 10.90 -0.47 4.57
C VAL A 151 11.48 -1.43 3.54
N GLY A 152 12.68 -1.13 3.07
CA GLY A 152 13.33 -1.87 2.00
C GLY A 152 12.93 -1.40 0.59
N LYS A 153 13.07 -2.31 -0.39
CA LYS A 153 12.71 -2.04 -1.78
C LYS A 153 11.20 -1.91 -1.93
N THR A 154 10.74 -0.72 -2.26
CA THR A 154 9.30 -0.40 -2.31
C THR A 154 8.77 -0.22 -3.73
N CYS A 155 7.45 -0.13 -3.89
CA CYS A 155 6.82 0.11 -5.18
C CYS A 155 6.92 1.59 -5.61
N ALA A 156 6.75 1.85 -6.90
CA ALA A 156 6.82 3.20 -7.46
C ALA A 156 5.77 4.15 -6.85
N PHE A 157 4.57 3.64 -6.50
CA PHE A 157 3.55 4.45 -5.85
C PHE A 157 3.96 4.87 -4.44
N CYS A 158 4.52 3.95 -3.63
CA CYS A 158 5.02 4.28 -2.30
C CYS A 158 6.21 5.24 -2.37
N THR A 159 7.12 5.07 -3.34
CA THR A 159 8.23 6.00 -3.60
C THR A 159 7.71 7.40 -3.91
N LEU A 160 6.69 7.54 -4.77
CA LEU A 160 6.06 8.81 -5.07
C LEU A 160 5.48 9.49 -3.82
N LEU A 161 4.83 8.75 -2.93
CA LEU A 161 4.29 9.32 -1.69
C LEU A 161 5.41 9.63 -0.67
N ALA A 162 6.40 8.76 -0.58
CA ALA A 162 7.55 8.92 0.31
C ALA A 162 8.46 10.10 -0.10
N SER A 163 8.52 10.43 -1.39
CA SER A 163 9.31 11.56 -1.90
C SER A 163 8.88 12.93 -1.34
N ARG A 164 7.70 13.01 -0.72
CA ARG A 164 7.22 14.25 -0.12
C ARG A 164 7.84 14.56 1.24
N GLY A 165 8.55 13.60 1.85
CA GLY A 165 9.17 13.77 3.16
C GLY A 165 8.16 13.98 4.30
N TRP A 166 8.55 14.79 5.27
CA TRP A 166 7.79 15.09 6.49
C TRP A 166 6.76 16.21 6.31
N VAL A 167 5.97 16.16 5.24
CA VAL A 167 5.04 17.26 4.91
C VAL A 167 3.59 16.95 5.25
N TYR A 168 3.29 15.73 5.65
CA TYR A 168 1.92 15.35 5.91
C TYR A 168 1.46 15.85 7.28
N HIS A 169 0.39 16.65 7.27
CA HIS A 169 -0.28 17.16 8.46
C HIS A 169 -1.70 16.61 8.61
N SER A 170 -2.22 15.96 7.58
CA SER A 170 -3.57 15.42 7.59
C SER A 170 -3.67 14.15 6.74
N LYS A 171 -4.70 13.37 7.00
CA LYS A 171 -5.06 12.14 6.30
C LYS A 171 -5.20 12.35 4.79
N ASP A 172 -5.81 13.45 4.38
CA ASP A 172 -6.12 13.74 2.97
C ASP A 172 -4.85 13.99 2.14
N LEU A 173 -3.82 14.54 2.75
CA LEU A 173 -2.53 14.77 2.09
C LEU A 173 -1.72 13.48 1.92
N ALA A 174 -1.95 12.46 2.75
CA ALA A 174 -1.21 11.19 2.74
C ALA A 174 -1.73 10.14 1.74
N GLY A 175 -2.69 10.48 0.91
CA GLY A 175 -3.22 9.58 -0.13
C GLY A 175 -4.73 9.58 -0.29
N GLY A 176 -5.48 10.30 0.57
CA GLY A 176 -6.94 10.44 0.50
C GLY A 176 -7.72 9.20 0.92
N ALA A 177 -9.04 9.33 1.01
CA ALA A 177 -9.93 8.25 1.40
C ALA A 177 -10.04 7.20 0.28
N GLY A 178 -9.69 5.94 0.57
CA GLY A 178 -9.92 4.78 -0.30
C GLY A 178 -8.74 4.30 -1.16
N HIS A 179 -7.66 5.09 -1.30
CA HIS A 179 -6.46 4.72 -2.07
C HIS A 179 -5.17 4.82 -1.25
N GLU A 180 -5.29 4.73 0.05
CA GLU A 180 -4.21 4.98 1.00
C GLU A 180 -3.10 3.92 0.89
N TYR A 181 -3.48 2.68 0.61
CA TYR A 181 -2.57 1.54 0.57
C TYR A 181 -3.01 0.51 -0.48
N HIS A 182 -2.05 -0.05 -1.19
CA HIS A 182 -2.29 -1.18 -2.10
C HIS A 182 -1.93 -2.50 -1.41
N ASP A 183 -2.28 -3.61 -2.04
CA ASP A 183 -1.90 -4.94 -1.57
C ASP A 183 -0.37 -5.06 -1.53
N SER A 184 0.14 -5.75 -0.51
CA SER A 184 1.58 -5.89 -0.26
C SER A 184 2.35 -4.57 -0.08
N CYS A 185 1.68 -3.53 0.45
CA CYS A 185 2.32 -2.25 0.75
C CYS A 185 3.23 -2.36 1.97
N ASP A 186 4.49 -1.98 1.83
CA ASP A 186 5.53 -2.04 2.87
C ASP A 186 5.81 -0.71 3.57
N CYS A 187 5.10 0.37 3.20
CA CYS A 187 5.27 1.67 3.84
C CYS A 187 4.77 1.67 5.29
N ARG A 188 5.52 2.38 6.14
CA ARG A 188 5.12 2.73 7.51
C ARG A 188 4.76 4.22 7.57
N ILE A 189 3.78 4.55 8.40
CA ILE A 189 3.49 5.94 8.75
C ILE A 189 4.35 6.25 9.96
N VAL A 190 5.31 7.13 9.80
CA VAL A 190 6.24 7.49 10.86
C VAL A 190 5.94 8.92 11.31
N PRO A 191 5.50 9.13 12.56
CA PRO A 191 5.36 10.47 13.12
C PRO A 191 6.72 11.04 13.50
N ASP A 192 6.83 12.37 13.42
CA ASP A 192 8.03 13.10 13.85
C ASP A 192 7.67 14.48 14.44
N TRP A 193 8.24 14.78 15.59
CA TRP A 193 8.04 16.02 16.33
C TRP A 193 9.18 17.00 16.16
N GLU A 194 10.35 16.55 15.72
CA GLU A 194 11.59 17.31 15.72
C GLU A 194 12.20 17.49 14.34
N HIS A 195 11.56 16.94 13.32
CA HIS A 195 11.99 16.97 11.91
C HIS A 195 13.41 16.44 11.69
N LYS A 196 13.78 15.41 12.45
CA LYS A 196 15.09 14.76 12.35
C LYS A 196 15.15 13.88 11.10
N ALA A 197 16.36 13.80 10.53
CA ALA A 197 16.66 12.83 9.50
C ALA A 197 16.50 11.41 10.06
N LEU A 198 15.77 10.57 9.34
CA LEU A 198 15.63 9.15 9.67
C LEU A 198 16.64 8.36 8.84
N PRO A 199 17.63 7.68 9.47
CA PRO A 199 18.59 6.86 8.74
C PRO A 199 17.91 5.83 7.82
N GLY A 200 18.34 5.78 6.55
CA GLY A 200 17.77 4.91 5.54
C GLY A 200 16.50 5.45 4.85
N TYR A 201 16.04 6.64 5.21
CA TYR A 201 14.97 7.34 4.51
C TYR A 201 15.51 8.57 3.77
N HIS A 202 15.52 8.51 2.45
CA HIS A 202 16.10 9.53 1.55
C HIS A 202 15.02 10.10 0.63
N PRO A 203 14.14 11.00 1.12
CA PRO A 203 13.02 11.54 0.32
C PRO A 203 13.51 12.33 -0.89
N ASP A 204 14.67 12.96 -0.84
CA ASP A 204 15.23 13.75 -1.96
C ASP A 204 15.61 12.85 -3.15
N ASP A 205 16.19 11.67 -2.92
CA ASP A 205 16.49 10.71 -3.98
C ASP A 205 15.17 10.16 -4.62
N MET A 206 14.16 9.93 -3.79
CA MET A 206 12.84 9.53 -4.26
C MET A 206 12.16 10.63 -5.06
N TYR A 207 12.37 11.90 -4.67
CA TYR A 207 11.86 13.06 -5.39
C TYR A 207 12.59 13.25 -6.73
N ALA A 208 13.89 13.00 -6.79
CA ALA A 208 14.66 13.02 -8.03
C ALA A 208 14.12 11.96 -9.02
N ALA A 209 13.82 10.75 -8.55
CA ALA A 209 13.19 9.71 -9.38
C ALA A 209 11.80 10.12 -9.90
N TYR A 210 10.98 10.75 -9.03
CA TYR A 210 9.69 11.32 -9.43
C TYR A 210 9.85 12.40 -10.53
N LEU A 211 10.77 13.35 -10.35
CA LEU A 211 11.00 14.42 -11.31
C LEU A 211 11.50 13.88 -12.66
N SER A 212 12.40 12.90 -12.66
CA SER A 212 12.88 12.22 -13.86
C SER A 212 11.73 11.60 -14.65
N ALA A 213 10.89 10.82 -13.97
CA ALA A 213 9.73 10.17 -14.58
C ALA A 213 8.69 11.19 -15.10
N ARG A 214 8.44 12.26 -14.36
CA ARG A 214 7.54 13.34 -14.77
C ARG A 214 8.04 14.04 -16.03
N ARG A 215 9.36 14.35 -16.09
CA ARG A 215 9.99 14.97 -17.28
C ARG A 215 9.89 14.05 -18.50
N ALA A 216 10.13 12.75 -18.33
CA ALA A 216 9.98 11.77 -19.40
C ALA A 216 8.54 11.71 -19.96
N ALA A 217 7.54 11.69 -19.07
CA ALA A 217 6.14 11.72 -19.48
C ALA A 217 5.79 12.99 -20.26
N VAL A 218 6.26 14.16 -19.81
CA VAL A 218 6.05 15.44 -20.50
C VAL A 218 6.73 15.46 -21.87
N LYS A 219 7.96 14.94 -21.96
CA LYS A 219 8.69 14.80 -23.23
C LYS A 219 7.94 13.91 -24.23
N ASP A 220 7.24 12.89 -23.75
CA ASP A 220 6.41 12.00 -24.58
C ASP A 220 4.99 12.59 -24.85
N GLY A 221 4.77 13.88 -24.59
CA GLY A 221 3.57 14.63 -24.95
C GLY A 221 2.45 14.65 -23.90
N VAL A 222 2.67 14.10 -22.70
CA VAL A 222 1.67 14.14 -21.62
C VAL A 222 1.71 15.49 -20.93
N LYS A 223 0.77 16.40 -21.22
CA LYS A 223 0.77 17.79 -20.71
C LYS A 223 0.68 17.89 -19.19
N ALA A 224 -0.12 17.02 -18.54
CA ALA A 224 -0.32 17.01 -17.09
C ALA A 224 -0.34 15.55 -16.57
N PRO A 225 0.84 14.92 -16.40
CA PRO A 225 0.89 13.52 -15.99
C PRO A 225 0.35 13.33 -14.58
N SER A 226 -0.67 12.48 -14.44
CA SER A 226 -1.21 12.05 -13.16
C SER A 226 -0.20 11.18 -12.39
N GLY A 227 -0.37 11.01 -11.08
CA GLY A 227 0.46 10.11 -10.27
C GLY A 227 0.52 8.68 -10.82
N ARG A 228 -0.58 8.18 -11.40
CA ARG A 228 -0.63 6.87 -12.06
C ARG A 228 0.29 6.79 -13.30
N ILE A 229 0.31 7.84 -14.10
CA ILE A 229 1.18 7.92 -15.27
C ILE A 229 2.64 8.01 -14.81
N ILE A 230 2.93 8.90 -13.87
CA ILE A 230 4.30 9.08 -13.35
C ILE A 230 4.84 7.78 -12.77
N THR A 231 4.06 7.06 -11.96
CA THR A 231 4.51 5.77 -11.40
C THR A 231 4.70 4.69 -12.47
N ALA A 232 4.00 4.76 -13.60
CA ALA A 232 4.28 3.90 -14.75
C ALA A 232 5.63 4.23 -15.37
N TYR A 233 5.93 5.52 -15.59
CA TYR A 233 7.23 5.96 -16.10
C TYR A 233 8.39 5.66 -15.15
N MET A 234 8.17 5.75 -13.82
CA MET A 234 9.17 5.33 -12.83
C MET A 234 9.52 3.86 -13.02
N ARG A 235 8.51 2.96 -13.09
CA ARG A 235 8.73 1.51 -13.28
C ARG A 235 9.39 1.17 -14.61
N ASP A 236 8.96 1.85 -15.68
CA ASP A 236 9.47 1.58 -17.03
C ASP A 236 10.91 2.10 -17.21
N GLY A 237 11.26 3.21 -16.57
CA GLY A 237 12.60 3.79 -16.64
C GLY A 237 13.63 3.11 -15.75
N HIS A 238 13.21 2.61 -14.59
CA HIS A 238 14.09 2.01 -13.57
C HIS A 238 13.41 0.80 -12.90
N PRO A 239 13.10 -0.28 -13.64
CA PRO A 239 12.37 -1.43 -13.10
C PRO A 239 13.10 -2.11 -11.94
N GLU A 240 14.42 -2.03 -11.90
CA GLU A 240 15.27 -2.59 -10.84
C GLU A 240 15.12 -1.85 -9.50
N MET A 241 14.68 -0.60 -9.52
CA MET A 241 14.52 0.22 -8.31
C MET A 241 13.24 -0.09 -7.53
N PHE A 242 12.23 -0.65 -8.16
CA PHE A 242 10.90 -0.81 -7.56
C PHE A 242 10.49 -2.26 -7.40
N SER A 243 9.84 -2.59 -6.27
CA SER A 243 9.33 -3.93 -6.01
C SER A 243 8.23 -4.36 -6.99
N ASP A 244 7.53 -3.41 -7.60
CA ASP A 244 6.51 -3.62 -8.62
C ASP A 244 7.02 -3.36 -10.06
N GLY A 245 8.32 -3.19 -10.23
CA GLY A 245 8.99 -3.03 -11.53
C GLY A 245 9.31 -4.35 -12.22
N GLN A 246 9.42 -5.45 -11.49
CA GLN A 246 9.76 -6.78 -12.00
C GLN A 246 8.54 -7.71 -11.96
N GLY A 247 8.20 -8.27 -13.12
CA GLY A 247 7.48 -9.56 -13.19
C GLY A 247 5.98 -9.58 -12.92
N VAL A 248 5.29 -8.46 -12.91
CA VAL A 248 3.84 -8.48 -13.06
C VAL A 248 3.53 -8.44 -14.57
N ASP A 249 2.62 -9.29 -15.05
CA ASP A 249 2.08 -9.32 -16.43
C ASP A 249 1.47 -7.95 -16.82
N ARG A 250 2.31 -6.92 -16.86
CA ARG A 250 1.94 -5.60 -17.36
C ARG A 250 2.53 -5.45 -18.75
N PRO A 251 1.73 -5.06 -19.74
CA PRO A 251 2.24 -4.85 -21.08
C PRO A 251 3.45 -3.94 -21.05
N SER A 252 4.53 -4.36 -21.74
CA SER A 252 5.73 -3.55 -21.90
C SER A 252 5.37 -2.17 -22.48
N ARG A 253 6.24 -1.17 -22.27
CA ARG A 253 6.08 0.19 -22.85
C ARG A 253 5.73 0.12 -24.33
N ALA A 254 6.41 -0.74 -25.10
CA ALA A 254 6.15 -0.96 -26.52
C ALA A 254 4.73 -1.49 -26.82
N LEU A 255 4.20 -2.39 -25.95
CA LEU A 255 2.83 -2.91 -26.10
C LEU A 255 1.78 -1.87 -25.72
N ARG A 256 2.08 -0.99 -24.75
CA ARG A 256 1.19 0.13 -24.38
C ARG A 256 1.16 1.20 -25.47
N SER A 257 2.32 1.57 -26.03
CA SER A 257 2.38 2.49 -27.19
C SER A 257 1.58 1.95 -28.35
N ARG A 258 1.79 0.69 -28.74
CA ARG A 258 1.02 0.06 -29.84
C ARG A 258 -0.48 -0.03 -29.56
N ARG A 259 -0.89 -0.19 -28.30
CA ARG A 259 -2.31 -0.19 -27.91
C ARG A 259 -2.90 1.22 -27.96
N LEU A 260 -2.17 2.23 -27.54
CA LEU A 260 -2.58 3.64 -27.62
C LEU A 260 -2.63 4.12 -29.07
N GLU A 261 -1.65 3.75 -29.89
CA GLU A 261 -1.64 4.02 -31.33
C GLU A 261 -2.82 3.36 -32.06
N LYS A 262 -3.14 2.09 -31.74
CA LYS A 262 -4.33 1.41 -32.27
C LYS A 262 -5.64 2.07 -31.85
N LEU A 263 -5.74 2.52 -30.59
CA LEU A 263 -6.93 3.22 -30.09
C LEU A 263 -7.07 4.61 -30.71
N ALA A 264 -5.97 5.32 -30.95
CA ALA A 264 -5.97 6.59 -31.66
C ALA A 264 -6.41 6.41 -33.12
N ALA A 265 -5.83 5.43 -33.83
CA ALA A 265 -6.19 5.12 -35.21
C ALA A 265 -7.64 4.62 -35.38
N SER A 266 -8.19 3.93 -34.36
CA SER A 266 -9.61 3.52 -34.37
C SER A 266 -10.55 4.73 -34.25
N ARG A 267 -10.21 5.69 -33.37
CA ARG A 267 -10.99 6.92 -33.17
C ARG A 267 -10.92 7.86 -34.39
N GLU A 268 -9.76 7.92 -35.06
CA GLU A 268 -9.64 8.70 -36.29
C GLU A 268 -10.52 8.12 -37.44
N LYS A 269 -10.63 6.79 -37.51
CA LYS A 269 -11.53 6.12 -38.47
C LYS A 269 -13.02 6.30 -38.14
N GLU A 270 -13.38 6.29 -36.88
CA GLU A 270 -14.76 6.55 -36.44
C GLU A 270 -15.16 8.00 -36.73
N ASN A 271 -14.29 8.97 -36.45
CA ASN A 271 -14.54 10.39 -36.75
C ASN A 271 -14.57 10.68 -38.24
N SER A 272 -13.80 9.96 -39.07
CA SER A 272 -13.85 10.13 -40.55
C SER A 272 -15.14 9.59 -41.13
N ASN A 273 -15.67 8.48 -40.60
CA ASN A 273 -16.94 7.90 -41.07
C ASN A 273 -18.18 8.72 -40.62
N GLU A 274 -18.08 9.46 -39.50
CA GLU A 274 -19.16 10.38 -39.06
C GLU A 274 -19.20 11.70 -39.85
N GLN A 275 -18.14 12.04 -40.59
CA GLN A 275 -18.10 13.25 -41.46
C GLN A 275 -18.51 12.98 -42.92
N GLU A 276 -18.60 11.73 -43.35
CA GLU A 276 -19.00 11.31 -44.68
C GLU A 276 -20.46 10.77 -44.75
N GLY A 277 -21.19 10.74 -43.66
CA GLY A 277 -22.60 10.33 -43.57
C GLY A 277 -23.51 11.50 -43.19
#